data_60fb054ea2d1b0037a90ac6faeb15d50
#
_entry.id   60fb054ea2d1b0037a90ac6faeb15d50
#
_cell.length_a   1.000
_cell.length_b   1.000
_cell.length_c   1.000
_cell.angle_alpha   90.00
_cell.angle_beta   90.00
_cell.angle_gamma   90.00
#
_symmetry.space_group_name_H-M   'P 1'
#
loop_
_entity.id
_entity.type
_entity.pdbx_description
1 polymer ?
#
loop_
_entity_poly.entity_id
_entity_poly.type
_entity_poly.pdbx_seq_one_letter_code
_entity_poly.pdbx_strand_id
1 'polypeptide(L)'
;MRCQNGNNFFIDKGYYPVSVDAKHGKNLKKVEAAAIKATAEKFEREKAKGLKPRAIRAMIVGIPNVGKSTLINKLAKRSIAQTGNKPGVTKQQQWIKVGNALQLLDTPGILWPKFEDEEVGKKLSLTGAIKDSIVHLDEVAIYGLNFLIQHDIERLKAHYKIEVPEDAEILAWFDAIGKKRGLIRRGNEIDYEAVIELIIYDIRNAKIGNYCFDIFKDMTEELANDANN
;
A
#
# COMPACT_ATOMS: atom_id res chain seq x y z
N MET A 1 2.59 15.84 -7.84
CA MET A 1 3.83 15.59 -8.60
C MET A 1 4.29 14.12 -8.56
N ARG A 2 4.44 13.46 -7.39
CA ARG A 2 4.97 12.07 -7.30
C ARG A 2 4.21 11.02 -8.11
N CYS A 3 2.87 11.05 -8.15
CA CYS A 3 2.07 10.10 -8.94
C CYS A 3 2.18 10.25 -10.46
N GLN A 4 2.53 11.44 -10.98
CA GLN A 4 2.64 11.67 -12.43
C GLN A 4 3.91 11.04 -13.01
N ASN A 5 5.04 11.13 -12.30
CA ASN A 5 6.30 10.53 -12.74
C ASN A 5 6.20 9.00 -12.80
N GLY A 6 5.57 8.36 -11.80
CA GLY A 6 5.32 6.92 -11.82
C GLY A 6 4.43 6.47 -12.98
N ASN A 7 3.37 7.23 -13.31
CA ASN A 7 2.52 6.90 -14.45
C ASN A 7 3.28 6.92 -15.77
N ASN A 8 4.13 7.93 -16.02
CA ASN A 8 4.90 8.03 -17.25
C ASN A 8 5.85 6.85 -17.42
N PHE A 9 6.56 6.46 -16.35
CA PHE A 9 7.42 5.29 -16.34
C PHE A 9 6.71 4.02 -16.80
N PHE A 10 5.49 3.77 -16.31
CA PHE A 10 4.71 2.60 -16.73
C PHE A 10 4.17 2.72 -18.16
N ILE A 11 3.82 3.93 -18.62
CA ILE A 11 3.38 4.17 -20.01
C ILE A 11 4.54 3.85 -20.98
N ASP A 12 5.74 4.32 -20.69
CA ASP A 12 6.93 4.09 -21.50
C ASP A 12 7.29 2.59 -21.64
N LYS A 13 6.93 1.80 -20.61
CA LYS A 13 7.05 0.33 -20.64
C LYS A 13 5.85 -0.37 -21.29
N GLY A 14 4.90 0.35 -21.88
CA GLY A 14 3.75 -0.23 -22.59
C GLY A 14 2.59 -0.64 -21.69
N TYR A 15 2.59 -0.26 -20.39
CA TYR A 15 1.48 -0.51 -19.49
C TYR A 15 0.39 0.56 -19.57
N TYR A 16 -0.76 0.27 -19.00
CA TYR A 16 -1.91 1.20 -18.90
C TYR A 16 -2.14 1.63 -17.44
N PRO A 17 -1.33 2.54 -16.89
CA PRO A 17 -1.46 2.95 -15.50
C PRO A 17 -2.75 3.73 -15.25
N VAL A 18 -3.41 3.42 -14.15
CA VAL A 18 -4.61 4.12 -13.70
C VAL A 18 -4.51 4.40 -12.21
N SER A 19 -4.39 5.65 -11.85
CA SER A 19 -4.46 6.06 -10.45
C SER A 19 -5.91 6.01 -9.96
N VAL A 20 -6.19 5.16 -8.96
CA VAL A 20 -7.53 4.96 -8.40
C VAL A 20 -7.54 5.23 -6.89
N ASP A 21 -8.65 5.76 -6.40
CA ASP A 21 -8.99 5.75 -4.98
C ASP A 21 -10.18 4.81 -4.78
N ALA A 22 -9.87 3.58 -4.41
CA ALA A 22 -10.88 2.55 -4.21
C ALA A 22 -11.81 2.85 -3.03
N LYS A 23 -11.30 3.53 -1.98
CA LYS A 23 -12.10 3.89 -0.79
C LYS A 23 -13.20 4.88 -1.14
N HIS A 24 -12.87 5.94 -1.91
CA HIS A 24 -13.79 6.99 -2.31
C HIS A 24 -14.38 6.81 -3.70
N GLY A 25 -14.01 5.73 -4.42
CA GLY A 25 -14.56 5.40 -5.73
C GLY A 25 -14.07 6.28 -6.89
N LYS A 26 -12.94 6.99 -6.73
CA LYS A 26 -12.40 7.86 -7.78
C LYS A 26 -11.73 7.05 -8.89
N ASN A 27 -11.95 7.46 -10.14
CA ASN A 27 -11.34 6.91 -11.35
C ASN A 27 -11.65 5.41 -11.64
N LEU A 28 -12.63 4.80 -10.99
CA LEU A 28 -12.98 3.38 -11.21
C LEU A 28 -13.33 3.06 -12.67
N LYS A 29 -14.05 3.94 -13.35
CA LYS A 29 -14.41 3.77 -14.78
C LYS A 29 -13.18 3.72 -15.69
N LYS A 30 -12.07 4.36 -15.29
CA LYS A 30 -10.82 4.33 -16.06
C LYS A 30 -10.17 2.94 -16.04
N VAL A 31 -10.39 2.14 -15.00
CA VAL A 31 -9.89 0.75 -14.91
C VAL A 31 -10.52 -0.11 -16.00
N GLU A 32 -11.84 -0.02 -16.17
CA GLU A 32 -12.56 -0.74 -17.23
C GLU A 32 -12.11 -0.29 -18.62
N ALA A 33 -11.99 1.03 -18.84
CA ALA A 33 -11.48 1.59 -20.10
C ALA A 33 -10.05 1.13 -20.41
N ALA A 34 -9.16 1.08 -19.41
CA ALA A 34 -7.81 0.59 -19.57
C ALA A 34 -7.78 -0.91 -19.92
N ALA A 35 -8.62 -1.72 -19.29
CA ALA A 35 -8.74 -3.15 -19.60
C ALA A 35 -9.25 -3.39 -21.03
N ILE A 36 -10.24 -2.60 -21.50
CA ILE A 36 -10.74 -2.65 -22.87
C ILE A 36 -9.61 -2.28 -23.85
N LYS A 37 -8.88 -1.20 -23.59
CA LYS A 37 -7.77 -0.76 -24.43
C LYS A 37 -6.66 -1.81 -24.50
N ALA A 38 -6.27 -2.38 -23.37
CA ALA A 38 -5.22 -3.39 -23.28
C ALA A 38 -5.58 -4.69 -24.02
N THR A 39 -6.86 -4.97 -24.23
CA THR A 39 -7.33 -6.21 -24.88
C THR A 39 -7.90 -5.99 -26.28
N ALA A 40 -7.88 -4.76 -26.79
CA ALA A 40 -8.51 -4.37 -28.06
C ALA A 40 -8.06 -5.25 -29.25
N GLU A 41 -6.74 -5.39 -29.46
CA GLU A 41 -6.22 -6.19 -30.56
C GLU A 41 -6.63 -7.66 -30.47
N LYS A 42 -6.66 -8.22 -29.26
CA LYS A 42 -7.10 -9.60 -29.05
C LYS A 42 -8.55 -9.79 -29.45
N PHE A 43 -9.43 -8.87 -29.05
CA PHE A 43 -10.86 -8.96 -29.37
C PHE A 43 -11.13 -8.72 -30.86
N GLU A 44 -10.37 -7.85 -31.52
CA GLU A 44 -10.49 -7.68 -32.97
C GLU A 44 -10.06 -8.96 -33.71
N ARG A 45 -8.99 -9.62 -33.29
CA ARG A 45 -8.58 -10.92 -33.86
C ARG A 45 -9.62 -12.03 -33.61
N GLU A 46 -10.24 -12.06 -32.42
CA GLU A 46 -11.32 -13.00 -32.09
C GLU A 46 -12.57 -12.75 -32.95
N LYS A 47 -12.94 -11.47 -33.13
CA LYS A 47 -14.04 -11.05 -34.00
C LYS A 47 -13.84 -11.42 -35.46
N ALA A 48 -12.63 -11.20 -35.98
CA ALA A 48 -12.27 -11.59 -37.34
C ALA A 48 -12.38 -13.11 -37.58
N LYS A 49 -12.24 -13.92 -36.52
CA LYS A 49 -12.44 -15.38 -36.54
C LYS A 49 -13.89 -15.81 -36.31
N GLY A 50 -14.86 -14.85 -36.26
CA GLY A 50 -16.29 -15.13 -36.04
C GLY A 50 -16.65 -15.54 -34.60
N LEU A 51 -15.75 -15.32 -33.61
CA LEU A 51 -16.04 -15.64 -32.23
C LEU A 51 -17.00 -14.63 -31.60
N LYS A 52 -17.91 -15.12 -30.77
CA LYS A 52 -18.89 -14.28 -30.08
C LYS A 52 -18.20 -13.38 -29.04
N PRO A 53 -18.66 -12.12 -28.88
CA PRO A 53 -18.18 -11.23 -27.83
C PRO A 53 -18.31 -11.85 -26.45
N ARG A 54 -17.29 -11.74 -25.62
CA ARG A 54 -17.28 -12.24 -24.24
C ARG A 54 -16.71 -11.20 -23.28
N ALA A 55 -16.99 -11.36 -22.01
CA ALA A 55 -16.41 -10.49 -20.99
C ALA A 55 -14.88 -10.66 -20.92
N ILE A 56 -14.19 -9.57 -20.68
CA ILE A 56 -12.75 -9.56 -20.39
C ILE A 56 -12.53 -10.28 -19.06
N ARG A 57 -11.67 -11.29 -19.07
CA ARG A 57 -11.21 -11.95 -17.85
C ARG A 57 -9.88 -11.35 -17.42
N ALA A 58 -9.84 -10.79 -16.20
CA ALA A 58 -8.65 -10.21 -15.63
C ALA A 58 -8.42 -10.75 -14.22
N MET A 59 -7.17 -10.98 -13.87
CA MET A 59 -6.78 -11.35 -12.51
C MET A 59 -6.27 -10.12 -11.78
N ILE A 60 -6.65 -9.95 -10.51
CA ILE A 60 -6.11 -8.90 -9.65
C ILE A 60 -5.02 -9.51 -8.78
N VAL A 61 -3.81 -9.03 -8.95
CA VAL A 61 -2.63 -9.45 -8.19
C VAL A 61 -2.06 -8.31 -7.37
N GLY A 62 -1.35 -8.63 -6.31
CA GLY A 62 -0.64 -7.68 -5.46
C GLY A 62 -0.44 -8.22 -4.05
N ILE A 63 0.40 -7.53 -3.29
CA ILE A 63 0.72 -7.87 -1.91
C ILE A 63 -0.53 -7.81 -1.00
N PRO A 64 -0.52 -8.42 0.19
CA PRO A 64 -1.64 -8.33 1.13
C PRO A 64 -1.96 -6.88 1.50
N ASN A 65 -3.20 -6.63 1.90
CA ASN A 65 -3.71 -5.36 2.46
C ASN A 65 -3.60 -4.09 1.59
N VAL A 66 -3.30 -4.20 0.29
CA VAL A 66 -3.21 -3.04 -0.63
C VAL A 66 -4.56 -2.60 -1.21
N GLY A 67 -5.65 -3.21 -0.79
CA GLY A 67 -7.00 -2.82 -1.23
C GLY A 67 -7.55 -3.56 -2.44
N LYS A 68 -6.98 -4.70 -2.85
CA LYS A 68 -7.50 -5.53 -3.99
C LYS A 68 -9.00 -5.81 -3.86
N SER A 69 -9.41 -6.42 -2.76
CA SER A 69 -10.83 -6.76 -2.53
C SER A 69 -11.72 -5.51 -2.40
N THR A 70 -11.20 -4.41 -1.87
CA THR A 70 -11.90 -3.13 -1.84
C THR A 70 -12.15 -2.60 -3.25
N LEU A 71 -11.15 -2.66 -4.13
CA LEU A 71 -11.27 -2.27 -5.53
C LEU A 71 -12.30 -3.14 -6.26
N ILE A 72 -12.25 -4.46 -6.08
CA ILE A 72 -13.21 -5.41 -6.66
C ILE A 72 -14.64 -5.09 -6.24
N ASN A 73 -14.88 -4.90 -4.94
CA ASN A 73 -16.20 -4.58 -4.41
C ASN A 73 -16.75 -3.27 -4.97
N LYS A 74 -15.90 -2.25 -5.08
CA LYS A 74 -16.30 -0.97 -5.67
C LYS A 74 -16.60 -1.08 -7.16
N LEU A 75 -15.81 -1.82 -7.93
CA LEU A 75 -16.07 -2.09 -9.35
C LEU A 75 -17.36 -2.91 -9.53
N ALA A 76 -17.57 -3.94 -8.69
CA ALA A 76 -18.77 -4.78 -8.72
C ALA A 76 -20.02 -4.07 -8.17
N LYS A 77 -19.88 -2.90 -7.54
CA LYS A 77 -20.93 -2.14 -6.84
C LYS A 77 -21.68 -2.96 -5.77
N ARG A 78 -21.02 -3.92 -5.15
CA ARG A 78 -21.55 -4.79 -4.10
C ARG A 78 -20.42 -5.43 -3.29
N SER A 79 -20.72 -5.81 -2.06
CA SER A 79 -19.75 -6.44 -1.16
C SER A 79 -19.75 -7.96 -1.40
N ILE A 80 -18.87 -8.44 -2.28
CA ILE A 80 -18.73 -9.87 -2.62
C ILE A 80 -17.39 -10.39 -2.10
N ALA A 81 -16.31 -9.65 -2.33
CA ALA A 81 -14.99 -10.01 -1.85
C ALA A 81 -14.84 -9.62 -0.37
N GLN A 82 -14.28 -10.52 0.43
CA GLN A 82 -14.00 -10.22 1.83
C GLN A 82 -12.95 -9.11 1.94
N THR A 83 -13.23 -8.12 2.76
CA THR A 83 -12.32 -7.00 3.02
C THR A 83 -11.95 -6.95 4.50
N GLY A 84 -10.72 -6.53 4.80
CA GLY A 84 -10.24 -6.33 6.16
C GLY A 84 -8.85 -5.71 6.16
N ASN A 85 -8.49 -5.07 7.27
CA ASN A 85 -7.19 -4.42 7.43
C ASN A 85 -6.10 -5.38 7.95
N LYS A 86 -6.26 -6.68 7.73
CA LYS A 86 -5.31 -7.71 8.16
C LYS A 86 -4.86 -8.56 6.97
N PRO A 87 -3.58 -8.98 6.92
CA PRO A 87 -3.11 -9.91 5.90
C PRO A 87 -3.87 -11.25 5.95
N GLY A 88 -4.16 -11.84 4.77
CA GLY A 88 -4.79 -13.14 4.65
C GLY A 88 -6.32 -13.16 4.78
N VAL A 89 -6.99 -12.02 4.55
CA VAL A 89 -8.47 -11.95 4.53
C VAL A 89 -9.05 -12.76 3.37
N THR A 90 -8.50 -12.63 2.16
CA THR A 90 -8.90 -13.46 1.01
C THR A 90 -8.19 -14.80 1.09
N LYS A 91 -8.95 -15.88 1.31
CA LYS A 91 -8.39 -17.23 1.46
C LYS A 91 -8.49 -18.10 0.19
N GLN A 92 -9.44 -17.80 -0.69
CA GLN A 92 -9.72 -18.58 -1.89
C GLN A 92 -9.90 -17.67 -3.10
N GLN A 93 -9.56 -18.18 -4.27
CA GLN A 93 -9.79 -17.50 -5.54
C GLN A 93 -11.27 -17.58 -5.90
N GLN A 94 -11.83 -16.47 -6.39
CA GLN A 94 -13.20 -16.44 -6.88
C GLN A 94 -13.37 -15.50 -8.07
N TRP A 95 -14.20 -15.91 -9.04
CA TRP A 95 -14.57 -15.07 -10.17
C TRP A 95 -15.73 -14.16 -9.82
N ILE A 96 -15.54 -12.85 -10.01
CA ILE A 96 -16.53 -11.81 -9.71
C ILE A 96 -16.88 -11.07 -11.00
N LYS A 97 -18.17 -11.07 -11.37
CA LYS A 97 -18.67 -10.30 -12.52
C LYS A 97 -18.76 -8.81 -12.17
N VAL A 98 -18.21 -7.98 -13.05
CA VAL A 98 -18.26 -6.52 -12.96
C VAL A 98 -18.97 -6.00 -14.21
N GLY A 99 -20.24 -5.69 -14.07
CA GLY A 99 -21.10 -5.40 -15.22
C GLY A 99 -21.13 -6.54 -16.24
N ASN A 100 -21.23 -6.19 -17.53
CA ASN A 100 -21.22 -7.15 -18.62
C ASN A 100 -19.86 -7.28 -19.32
N ALA A 101 -18.97 -6.33 -19.10
CA ALA A 101 -17.71 -6.24 -19.83
C ALA A 101 -16.53 -6.91 -19.15
N LEU A 102 -16.57 -7.10 -17.82
CA LEU A 102 -15.39 -7.51 -17.06
C LEU A 102 -15.73 -8.63 -16.05
N GLN A 103 -14.86 -9.62 -15.95
CA GLN A 103 -14.83 -10.64 -14.89
C GLN A 103 -13.47 -10.57 -14.20
N LEU A 104 -13.48 -10.36 -12.89
CA LEU A 104 -12.26 -10.25 -12.07
C LEU A 104 -12.08 -11.52 -11.24
N LEU A 105 -10.86 -12.05 -11.28
CA LEU A 105 -10.45 -13.09 -10.35
C LEU A 105 -9.81 -12.43 -9.12
N ASP A 106 -10.49 -12.53 -7.98
CA ASP A 106 -9.92 -12.14 -6.69
C ASP A 106 -8.92 -13.19 -6.24
N THR A 107 -7.71 -12.76 -5.91
CA THR A 107 -6.63 -13.63 -5.48
C THR A 107 -6.14 -13.23 -4.08
N PRO A 108 -5.72 -14.22 -3.25
CA PRO A 108 -4.98 -13.93 -2.03
C PRO A 108 -3.78 -13.03 -2.31
N GLY A 109 -3.49 -12.12 -1.40
CA GLY A 109 -2.23 -11.37 -1.46
C GLY A 109 -1.06 -12.31 -1.24
N ILE A 110 -0.05 -12.18 -2.07
CA ILE A 110 1.16 -13.01 -2.02
C ILE A 110 2.34 -12.09 -1.70
N LEU A 111 3.17 -12.52 -0.76
CA LEU A 111 4.47 -11.94 -0.45
C LEU A 111 5.56 -12.99 -0.72
N TRP A 112 6.76 -12.53 -1.00
CA TRP A 112 7.93 -13.40 -1.04
C TRP A 112 8.18 -14.04 0.32
N PRO A 113 8.64 -15.29 0.37
CA PRO A 113 8.93 -15.99 1.64
C PRO A 113 10.05 -15.33 2.45
N LYS A 114 10.97 -14.66 1.75
CA LYS A 114 12.11 -13.95 2.33
C LYS A 114 12.36 -12.67 1.54
N PHE A 115 12.67 -11.60 2.23
CA PHE A 115 13.13 -10.34 1.63
C PHE A 115 14.65 -10.32 1.68
N GLU A 116 15.28 -10.00 0.56
CA GLU A 116 16.73 -9.82 0.46
C GLU A 116 17.14 -8.52 1.15
N ASP A 117 16.29 -7.50 1.05
CA ASP A 117 16.44 -6.21 1.68
C ASP A 117 15.51 -6.09 2.91
N GLU A 118 16.11 -5.87 4.08
CA GLU A 118 15.41 -5.67 5.35
C GLU A 118 14.54 -4.40 5.33
N GLU A 119 14.96 -3.36 4.60
CA GLU A 119 14.21 -2.11 4.48
C GLU A 119 12.87 -2.34 3.78
N VAL A 120 12.83 -3.16 2.74
CA VAL A 120 11.59 -3.58 2.09
C VAL A 120 10.67 -4.29 3.09
N GLY A 121 11.21 -5.15 3.94
CA GLY A 121 10.48 -5.79 5.02
C GLY A 121 9.85 -4.78 6.00
N LYS A 122 10.61 -3.77 6.42
CA LYS A 122 10.15 -2.69 7.31
C LYS A 122 9.06 -1.84 6.66
N LYS A 123 9.21 -1.44 5.40
CA LYS A 123 8.19 -0.71 4.62
C LYS A 123 6.89 -1.49 4.50
N LEU A 124 6.96 -2.78 4.17
CA LEU A 124 5.80 -3.67 4.05
C LEU A 124 5.11 -3.91 5.39
N SER A 125 5.89 -4.02 6.46
CA SER A 125 5.37 -4.14 7.83
C SER A 125 4.66 -2.85 8.25
N LEU A 126 5.30 -1.71 8.01
CA LEU A 126 4.74 -0.39 8.34
C LEU A 126 3.42 -0.12 7.61
N THR A 127 3.26 -0.60 6.38
CA THR A 127 2.00 -0.50 5.62
C THR A 127 0.98 -1.60 5.93
N GLY A 128 1.31 -2.53 6.82
CA GLY A 128 0.42 -3.60 7.25
C GLY A 128 0.28 -4.75 6.25
N ALA A 129 1.19 -4.88 5.29
CA ALA A 129 1.21 -6.00 4.35
C ALA A 129 1.72 -7.29 5.01
N ILE A 130 2.52 -7.18 6.06
CA ILE A 130 3.02 -8.28 6.87
C ILE A 130 2.25 -8.33 8.21
N LYS A 131 2.09 -9.53 8.78
CA LYS A 131 1.45 -9.71 10.09
C LYS A 131 2.37 -9.20 11.19
N ASP A 132 1.83 -8.45 12.13
CA ASP A 132 2.57 -7.88 13.26
C ASP A 132 3.21 -8.97 14.15
N SER A 133 2.61 -10.17 14.22
CA SER A 133 3.10 -11.27 15.03
C SER A 133 4.42 -11.93 14.56
N ILE A 134 4.92 -11.54 13.40
CA ILE A 134 6.12 -12.13 12.79
C ILE A 134 7.23 -11.11 12.51
N VAL A 135 7.09 -9.89 13.01
CA VAL A 135 8.05 -8.80 12.83
C VAL A 135 8.38 -8.15 14.17
N HIS A 136 9.54 -7.54 14.26
CA HIS A 136 9.95 -6.69 15.37
C HIS A 136 9.29 -5.31 15.22
N LEU A 137 8.20 -5.09 15.95
CA LEU A 137 7.40 -3.85 15.81
C LEU A 137 8.17 -2.60 16.26
N ASP A 138 9.12 -2.73 17.16
CA ASP A 138 10.04 -1.68 17.59
C ASP A 138 10.89 -1.18 16.41
N GLU A 139 11.51 -2.06 15.65
CA GLU A 139 12.26 -1.70 14.45
C GLU A 139 11.38 -1.03 13.38
N VAL A 140 10.15 -1.52 13.22
CA VAL A 140 9.17 -0.94 12.29
C VAL A 140 8.77 0.46 12.71
N ALA A 141 8.53 0.69 14.01
CA ALA A 141 8.20 2.00 14.55
C ALA A 141 9.37 2.98 14.44
N ILE A 142 10.59 2.52 14.76
CA ILE A 142 11.83 3.31 14.61
C ILE A 142 12.02 3.72 13.15
N TYR A 143 11.85 2.79 12.20
CA TYR A 143 11.94 3.08 10.77
C TYR A 143 10.91 4.15 10.35
N GLY A 144 9.65 3.97 10.73
CA GLY A 144 8.58 4.90 10.40
C GLY A 144 8.79 6.28 11.01
N LEU A 145 9.28 6.35 12.25
CA LEU A 145 9.56 7.60 12.94
C LEU A 145 10.74 8.34 12.31
N ASN A 146 11.84 7.64 12.00
CA ASN A 146 12.98 8.20 11.30
C ASN A 146 12.60 8.75 9.92
N PHE A 147 11.77 8.02 9.17
CA PHE A 147 11.25 8.49 7.89
C PHE A 147 10.48 9.82 8.05
N LEU A 148 9.62 9.93 9.07
CA LEU A 148 8.85 11.15 9.33
C LEU A 148 9.72 12.30 9.78
N ILE A 149 10.74 12.06 10.61
CA ILE A 149 11.72 13.07 11.04
C ILE A 149 12.45 13.64 9.83
N GLN A 150 12.89 12.79 8.91
CA GLN A 150 13.64 13.22 7.72
C GLN A 150 12.77 13.94 6.67
N HIS A 151 11.49 13.61 6.56
CA HIS A 151 10.66 14.07 5.43
C HIS A 151 9.55 15.05 5.81
N ASP A 152 9.08 15.06 7.06
CA ASP A 152 7.94 15.91 7.47
C ASP A 152 7.90 16.10 9.00
N ILE A 153 9.02 16.54 9.57
CA ILE A 153 9.20 16.69 11.02
C ILE A 153 8.18 17.63 11.65
N GLU A 154 7.84 18.73 10.96
CA GLU A 154 6.88 19.71 11.47
C GLU A 154 5.49 19.12 11.65
N ARG A 155 5.06 18.28 10.71
CA ARG A 155 3.77 17.59 10.81
C ARG A 155 3.78 16.53 11.92
N LEU A 156 4.92 15.84 12.10
CA LEU A 156 5.10 14.90 13.20
C LEU A 156 4.98 15.60 14.55
N LYS A 157 5.71 16.70 14.75
CA LYS A 157 5.64 17.54 15.96
C LYS A 157 4.23 18.06 16.22
N ALA A 158 3.59 18.60 15.18
CA ALA A 158 2.22 19.13 15.30
C ALA A 158 1.19 18.03 15.67
N HIS A 159 1.31 16.83 15.07
CA HIS A 159 0.39 15.73 15.35
C HIS A 159 0.46 15.26 16.80
N TYR A 160 1.65 15.06 17.32
CA TYR A 160 1.84 14.63 18.71
C TYR A 160 1.85 15.79 19.70
N LYS A 161 1.93 17.04 19.23
CA LYS A 161 2.05 18.27 20.05
C LYS A 161 3.27 18.23 20.97
N ILE A 162 4.42 17.88 20.37
CA ILE A 162 5.70 17.73 21.06
C ILE A 162 6.74 18.68 20.46
N GLU A 163 7.71 19.06 21.29
CA GLU A 163 8.89 19.80 20.88
C GLU A 163 10.12 18.95 21.19
N VAL A 164 10.72 18.40 20.14
CA VAL A 164 11.94 17.59 20.22
C VAL A 164 12.93 18.15 19.20
N PRO A 165 14.22 18.37 19.57
CA PRO A 165 15.26 18.76 18.62
C PRO A 165 15.39 17.76 17.47
N GLU A 166 15.74 18.24 16.27
CA GLU A 166 15.88 17.37 15.09
C GLU A 166 17.02 16.36 15.23
N ASP A 167 18.09 16.76 15.90
CA ASP A 167 19.29 15.98 16.19
C ASP A 167 19.18 15.10 17.45
N ALA A 168 18.01 15.09 18.11
CA ALA A 168 17.80 14.28 19.28
C ALA A 168 17.80 12.77 18.93
N GLU A 169 18.30 11.97 19.86
CA GLU A 169 18.23 10.52 19.74
C GLU A 169 16.79 10.03 19.60
N ILE A 170 16.59 8.95 18.85
CA ILE A 170 15.27 8.41 18.55
C ILE A 170 14.44 8.10 19.81
N LEU A 171 15.11 7.68 20.90
CA LEU A 171 14.47 7.41 22.17
C LEU A 171 13.79 8.65 22.77
N ALA A 172 14.38 9.85 22.60
CA ALA A 172 13.78 11.09 23.08
C ALA A 172 12.43 11.40 22.40
N TRP A 173 12.25 10.98 21.16
CA TRP A 173 10.98 11.08 20.44
C TRP A 173 9.94 10.14 21.02
N PHE A 174 10.31 8.87 21.30
CA PHE A 174 9.42 7.92 21.98
C PHE A 174 8.99 8.43 23.34
N ASP A 175 9.93 8.95 24.14
CA ASP A 175 9.66 9.52 25.44
C ASP A 175 8.70 10.71 25.39
N ALA A 176 8.94 11.65 24.45
CA ALA A 176 8.11 12.82 24.27
C ALA A 176 6.67 12.43 23.86
N ILE A 177 6.53 11.47 22.92
CA ILE A 177 5.24 10.94 22.49
C ILE A 177 4.53 10.25 23.66
N GLY A 178 5.25 9.35 24.37
CA GLY A 178 4.71 8.62 25.49
C GLY A 178 4.20 9.52 26.61
N LYS A 179 5.03 10.47 27.03
CA LYS A 179 4.65 11.50 28.02
C LYS A 179 3.44 12.30 27.58
N LYS A 180 3.46 12.79 26.32
CA LYS A 180 2.36 13.64 25.81
C LYS A 180 1.04 12.90 25.66
N ARG A 181 1.07 11.61 25.36
CA ARG A 181 -0.11 10.75 25.18
C ARG A 181 -0.54 10.06 26.46
N GLY A 182 0.21 10.22 27.56
CA GLY A 182 -0.10 9.59 28.83
C GLY A 182 0.14 8.08 28.82
N LEU A 183 1.02 7.58 27.96
CA LEU A 183 1.38 6.17 27.85
C LEU A 183 2.48 5.84 28.87
N ILE A 184 2.08 5.77 30.14
CA ILE A 184 2.97 5.66 31.28
C ILE A 184 2.53 4.47 32.14
N ARG A 185 3.47 3.62 32.52
CA ARG A 185 3.30 2.50 33.46
C ARG A 185 3.44 2.96 34.91
N ARG A 186 3.15 2.06 35.85
CA ARG A 186 3.38 2.28 37.27
C ARG A 186 4.86 2.61 37.51
N GLY A 187 5.13 3.63 38.31
CA GLY A 187 6.51 4.11 38.53
C GLY A 187 6.92 5.26 37.59
N ASN A 188 5.98 5.83 36.83
CA ASN A 188 6.23 6.95 35.91
C ASN A 188 7.19 6.59 34.75
N GLU A 189 7.25 5.32 34.38
CA GLU A 189 8.04 4.81 33.25
C GLU A 189 7.22 4.86 31.97
N ILE A 190 7.87 5.14 30.83
CA ILE A 190 7.20 5.13 29.52
C ILE A 190 6.78 3.70 29.14
N ASP A 191 5.55 3.54 28.70
CA ASP A 191 5.08 2.30 28.08
C ASP A 191 5.48 2.28 26.60
N TYR A 192 6.70 1.86 26.31
CA TYR A 192 7.23 1.82 24.95
C TYR A 192 6.43 0.91 24.03
N GLU A 193 5.86 -0.19 24.52
CA GLU A 193 5.01 -1.06 23.70
C GLU A 193 3.78 -0.29 23.21
N ALA A 194 3.10 0.42 24.10
CA ALA A 194 1.96 1.23 23.73
C ALA A 194 2.33 2.41 22.81
N VAL A 195 3.53 3.01 22.96
CA VAL A 195 4.02 4.06 22.07
C VAL A 195 4.31 3.49 20.68
N ILE A 196 4.96 2.34 20.56
CA ILE A 196 5.23 1.64 19.30
C ILE A 196 3.92 1.37 18.55
N GLU A 197 2.94 0.76 19.24
CA GLU A 197 1.63 0.48 18.66
C GLU A 197 0.93 1.74 18.19
N LEU A 198 0.97 2.83 18.96
CA LEU A 198 0.39 4.11 18.60
C LEU A 198 1.01 4.70 17.33
N ILE A 199 2.35 4.72 17.24
CA ILE A 199 3.07 5.27 16.08
C ILE A 199 2.70 4.49 14.83
N ILE A 200 2.77 3.16 14.87
CA ILE A 200 2.41 2.29 13.74
C ILE A 200 0.95 2.49 13.34
N TYR A 201 0.05 2.55 14.31
CA TYR A 201 -1.36 2.78 14.06
C TYR A 201 -1.63 4.14 13.39
N ASP A 202 -0.99 5.21 13.86
CA ASP A 202 -1.17 6.55 13.31
C ASP A 202 -0.63 6.67 11.89
N ILE A 203 0.49 6.02 11.58
CA ILE A 203 1.04 5.95 10.22
C ILE A 203 0.11 5.16 9.29
N ARG A 204 -0.31 3.96 9.67
CA ARG A 204 -1.19 3.08 8.88
C ARG A 204 -2.55 3.70 8.57
N ASN A 205 -3.06 4.51 9.49
CA ASN A 205 -4.34 5.19 9.34
C ASN A 205 -4.21 6.61 8.77
N ALA A 206 -3.02 6.99 8.29
CA ALA A 206 -2.73 8.29 7.71
C ALA A 206 -3.12 9.48 8.61
N LYS A 207 -3.05 9.32 9.95
CA LYS A 207 -3.41 10.37 10.91
C LYS A 207 -2.39 11.49 10.97
N ILE A 208 -1.10 11.16 10.74
CA ILE A 208 -0.02 12.12 10.63
C ILE A 208 -0.02 12.75 9.23
N GLY A 209 -0.21 11.93 8.19
CA GLY A 209 -0.23 12.33 6.80
C GLY A 209 -0.30 11.13 5.86
N ASN A 210 -0.41 11.41 4.57
CA ASN A 210 -0.35 10.37 3.53
C ASN A 210 1.07 10.33 2.98
N TYR A 211 1.80 9.27 3.26
CA TYR A 211 3.18 9.08 2.85
C TYR A 211 3.33 7.93 1.84
N CYS A 212 4.30 8.06 0.96
CA CYS A 212 4.82 6.99 0.14
C CYS A 212 6.24 6.72 0.63
N PHE A 213 6.48 5.52 1.12
CA PHE A 213 7.78 5.11 1.66
C PHE A 213 8.77 4.73 0.56
N ASP A 214 8.29 4.50 -0.67
CA ASP A 214 9.14 4.33 -1.84
C ASP A 214 9.27 5.67 -2.59
N ILE A 215 10.50 6.14 -2.77
CA ILE A 215 10.79 7.37 -3.49
C ILE A 215 11.11 6.97 -4.94
N PHE A 216 10.38 7.54 -5.91
CA PHE A 216 10.50 7.18 -7.33
C PHE A 216 11.94 7.30 -7.87
N LYS A 217 12.75 8.20 -7.32
CA LYS A 217 14.16 8.37 -7.71
C LYS A 217 14.99 7.14 -7.33
N ASP A 218 14.75 6.60 -6.15
CA ASP A 218 15.48 5.43 -5.64
C ASP A 218 15.13 4.19 -6.48
N MET A 219 13.83 4.01 -6.81
CA MET A 219 13.36 2.91 -7.67
C MET A 219 13.96 2.93 -9.08
N THR A 220 14.26 4.10 -9.66
CA THR A 220 14.86 4.20 -11.00
C THR A 220 16.35 3.87 -10.98
N GLU A 221 17.05 4.15 -9.90
CA GLU A 221 18.45 3.81 -9.69
C GLU A 221 18.63 2.29 -9.44
N GLU A 222 17.76 1.67 -8.64
CA GLU A 222 17.74 0.20 -8.44
C GLU A 222 17.46 -0.55 -9.74
N LEU A 223 16.43 -0.17 -10.50
CA LEU A 223 16.08 -0.80 -11.77
C LEU A 223 17.16 -0.59 -12.87
N ALA A 224 17.92 0.51 -12.79
CA ALA A 224 19.07 0.72 -13.69
C ALA A 224 20.25 -0.20 -13.34
N ASN A 225 20.45 -0.48 -12.05
CA ASN A 225 21.49 -1.40 -11.58
C ASN A 225 21.14 -2.87 -11.88
N ASP A 226 19.86 -3.26 -11.73
CA ASP A 226 19.40 -4.63 -12.07
C ASP A 226 19.44 -4.91 -13.56
N ALA A 227 19.29 -3.90 -14.42
CA ALA A 227 19.40 -4.06 -15.87
C ALA A 227 20.84 -4.21 -16.37
N ASN A 228 21.83 -3.91 -15.54
CA ASN A 228 23.26 -4.01 -15.84
C ASN A 228 23.95 -5.25 -15.24
N ASN A 229 23.22 -6.09 -14.53
CA ASN A 229 23.62 -7.40 -14.00
C ASN A 229 22.91 -8.53 -14.77
#